data_8b5070bc03b9116082079d0ee1e9e3ea
#
_entry.id   8b5070bc03b9116082079d0ee1e9e3ea
#
_cell.length_a   1.000
_cell.length_b   1.000
_cell.length_c   1.000
_cell.angle_alpha   90.00
_cell.angle_beta   90.00
_cell.angle_gamma   90.00
#
_symmetry.space_group_name_H-M   'P 1'
#
loop_
_entity.id
_entity.type
_entity.pdbx_description
1 polymer ?
#
loop_
_entity_poly.entity_id
_entity_poly.type
_entity_poly.pdbx_seq_one_letter_code
_entity_poly.pdbx_strand_id
1 'polypeptide(L)'
;MTGLQISDGVLRSAGDAAGALCVPEGVTAIGDRAFSACTDLTELTLPEGLTELGEGAFFNCIRLRRVTLPATLRRIGAGAFRWCGALEALRLPAGLTEIADESFFGCAALTELSIPAGISRIGSWAFYGCSALRTLALPATLRRIEDSAFRGCASLEELTLPEGLEAVGSRAFFGCESLKSVSLPRSLRELDPDAFFGCTALKEYRAEAGGAFSTVDGVLYSADMRTLLAFPPASMLRRCAVPEGVEEIAPAAFFGAGELREITLPERVKRIGAAAFVGAGAASVRLPRALEMLADDAFAGRQSPVAICADPETAARLEKFVYLGAIDDLPERLRPAAAAGYLWAVEHGIPDVSRFRASYLAHFRAERERYLSFAAEDETLLLQLLEAEVVPTEALEGLLAAAARRERPDLTAALLDYQRRHFGAAPAPLELGGETEEAPIPAPAPPPDSPFYGTGDR
;
A
#
# COMPACT_ATOMS: atom_id res chain seq x y z
N MET A 1 17.42 36.14 34.06
CA MET A 1 18.61 36.31 33.22
C MET A 1 18.88 34.96 32.59
N THR A 2 18.85 34.92 31.30
CA THR A 2 19.05 33.71 30.51
C THR A 2 20.45 33.17 30.76
N GLY A 3 20.56 31.92 31.24
CA GLY A 3 21.86 31.29 31.51
C GLY A 3 22.60 30.90 30.22
N LEU A 4 22.66 31.82 29.26
CA LEU A 4 23.37 31.61 28.00
C LEU A 4 24.89 31.46 28.27
N GLN A 5 25.47 30.35 27.86
CA GLN A 5 26.90 30.09 27.90
C GLN A 5 27.52 30.34 26.53
N ILE A 6 28.25 31.43 26.40
CA ILE A 6 28.88 31.84 25.15
C ILE A 6 30.39 31.87 25.36
N SER A 7 31.15 31.24 24.51
CA SER A 7 32.61 31.30 24.45
C SER A 7 33.09 31.32 22.99
N ASP A 8 34.05 32.17 22.71
CA ASP A 8 34.66 32.33 21.38
C ASP A 8 33.67 32.53 20.25
N GLY A 9 32.61 33.34 20.52
CA GLY A 9 31.52 33.59 19.53
C GLY A 9 30.57 32.41 19.34
N VAL A 10 30.70 31.32 20.07
CA VAL A 10 29.82 30.13 19.99
C VAL A 10 28.89 30.08 21.20
N LEU A 11 27.60 30.05 21.01
CA LEU A 11 26.62 29.75 22.04
C LEU A 11 26.57 28.23 22.26
N ARG A 12 27.08 27.77 23.42
CA ARG A 12 27.23 26.34 23.73
C ARG A 12 26.05 25.76 24.55
N SER A 13 25.36 26.61 25.30
CA SER A 13 24.18 26.18 26.06
C SER A 13 23.27 27.38 26.31
N ALA A 14 21.98 27.16 26.16
CA ALA A 14 20.95 28.14 26.46
C ALA A 14 20.31 27.95 27.85
N GLY A 15 20.75 26.96 28.60
CA GLY A 15 20.14 26.64 29.90
C GLY A 15 18.64 26.38 29.76
N ASP A 16 17.84 26.96 30.68
CA ASP A 16 16.38 26.85 30.71
C ASP A 16 15.74 28.01 29.90
N ALA A 17 16.14 28.21 28.64
CA ALA A 17 15.62 29.28 27.81
C ALA A 17 14.11 29.10 27.60
N ALA A 18 13.33 30.18 27.83
CA ALA A 18 11.89 30.16 27.80
C ALA A 18 11.33 31.45 27.19
N GLY A 19 10.09 31.39 26.64
CA GLY A 19 9.43 32.52 26.04
C GLY A 19 10.09 33.01 24.76
N ALA A 20 10.10 34.32 24.53
CA ALA A 20 10.78 34.96 23.40
C ALA A 20 12.21 35.30 23.78
N LEU A 21 13.20 34.89 22.98
CA LEU A 21 14.61 35.13 23.24
C LEU A 21 15.29 35.75 22.00
N CYS A 22 16.15 36.76 22.28
CA CYS A 22 17.08 37.26 21.28
C CYS A 22 18.49 36.82 21.69
N VAL A 23 19.20 36.14 20.77
CA VAL A 23 20.62 35.81 20.99
C VAL A 23 21.44 37.07 20.81
N PRO A 24 22.43 37.35 21.72
CA PRO A 24 23.22 38.57 21.67
C PRO A 24 24.02 38.70 20.36
N GLU A 25 24.28 39.94 19.97
CA GLU A 25 25.23 40.27 18.91
C GLU A 25 26.62 39.71 19.21
N GLY A 26 27.39 39.39 18.16
CA GLY A 26 28.70 38.79 18.29
C GLY A 26 28.73 37.26 18.39
N VAL A 27 27.56 36.61 18.50
CA VAL A 27 27.47 35.15 18.35
C VAL A 27 27.52 34.78 16.85
N THR A 28 28.50 33.97 16.48
CA THR A 28 28.76 33.53 15.09
C THR A 28 28.32 32.11 14.82
N ALA A 29 28.11 31.30 15.88
CA ALA A 29 27.59 29.94 15.76
C ALA A 29 26.74 29.56 16.99
N ILE A 30 25.72 28.75 16.73
CA ILE A 30 25.00 27.99 17.76
C ILE A 30 25.60 26.58 17.79
N GLY A 31 26.11 26.18 18.95
CA GLY A 31 26.76 24.87 19.12
C GLY A 31 25.74 23.71 19.03
N ASP A 32 26.30 22.51 18.94
CA ASP A 32 25.51 21.30 18.92
C ASP A 32 24.64 21.20 20.19
N ARG A 33 23.33 20.95 19.97
CA ARG A 33 22.32 20.81 21.03
C ARG A 33 22.21 21.99 21.99
N ALA A 34 22.69 23.18 21.65
CA ALA A 34 22.77 24.33 22.55
C ALA A 34 21.41 24.75 23.13
N PHE A 35 20.31 24.57 22.42
CA PHE A 35 18.93 24.79 22.86
C PHE A 35 18.15 23.47 22.99
N SER A 36 18.82 22.31 23.01
CA SER A 36 18.15 21.04 23.07
C SER A 36 17.20 20.96 24.28
N ALA A 37 15.93 20.54 24.02
CA ALA A 37 14.88 20.41 25.03
C ALA A 37 14.50 21.73 25.77
N CYS A 38 14.74 22.89 25.17
CA CYS A 38 14.16 24.15 25.66
C CYS A 38 12.66 24.19 25.33
N THR A 39 11.88 23.39 26.06
CA THR A 39 10.47 23.13 25.80
C THR A 39 9.57 24.35 25.99
N ASP A 40 10.00 25.35 26.73
CA ASP A 40 9.25 26.58 26.96
C ASP A 40 9.67 27.75 26.07
N LEU A 41 10.67 27.55 25.19
CA LEU A 41 11.06 28.53 24.18
C LEU A 41 9.99 28.64 23.11
N THR A 42 9.49 29.85 22.85
CA THR A 42 8.39 30.08 21.87
C THR A 42 8.81 30.86 20.64
N GLU A 43 9.72 31.81 20.80
CA GLU A 43 10.24 32.63 19.70
C GLU A 43 11.75 32.83 19.85
N LEU A 44 12.47 32.83 18.73
CA LEU A 44 13.92 33.03 18.73
C LEU A 44 14.34 33.98 17.61
N THR A 45 15.13 34.98 17.96
CA THR A 45 15.81 35.85 16.99
C THR A 45 17.31 35.62 17.08
N LEU A 46 17.91 35.27 15.97
CA LEU A 46 19.34 35.05 15.82
C LEU A 46 20.02 36.30 15.23
N PRO A 47 21.22 36.68 15.68
CA PRO A 47 21.87 37.91 15.28
C PRO A 47 22.44 37.82 13.86
N GLU A 48 22.58 38.96 13.19
CA GLU A 48 23.37 39.05 11.97
C GLU A 48 24.84 38.77 12.28
N GLY A 49 25.53 38.06 11.37
CA GLY A 49 26.86 37.53 11.60
C GLY A 49 26.93 36.07 12.03
N LEU A 50 25.78 35.50 12.45
CA LEU A 50 25.70 34.05 12.71
C LEU A 50 25.76 33.28 11.40
N THR A 51 26.65 32.32 11.31
CA THR A 51 26.92 31.56 10.07
C THR A 51 26.54 30.08 10.16
N GLU A 52 26.41 29.55 11.37
CA GLU A 52 26.22 28.12 11.58
C GLU A 52 25.25 27.82 12.73
N LEU A 53 24.36 26.84 12.49
CA LEU A 53 23.61 26.10 13.49
C LEU A 53 24.17 24.68 13.59
N GLY A 54 24.58 24.26 14.77
CA GLY A 54 25.11 22.93 15.06
C GLY A 54 24.09 21.82 14.97
N GLU A 55 24.55 20.59 15.12
CA GLU A 55 23.70 19.40 15.10
C GLU A 55 22.69 19.43 16.28
N GLY A 56 21.42 19.19 15.98
CA GLY A 56 20.35 19.17 16.98
C GLY A 56 20.22 20.48 17.77
N ALA A 57 20.70 21.61 17.25
CA ALA A 57 20.79 22.89 17.98
C ALA A 57 19.48 23.22 18.73
N PHE A 58 18.34 22.95 18.16
CA PHE A 58 16.99 23.15 18.73
C PHE A 58 16.21 21.86 18.86
N PHE A 59 16.89 20.73 19.01
CA PHE A 59 16.23 19.43 19.16
C PHE A 59 15.18 19.46 20.27
N ASN A 60 13.93 19.05 19.95
CA ASN A 60 12.82 18.94 20.91
C ASN A 60 12.40 20.27 21.56
N CYS A 61 12.54 21.40 20.87
CA CYS A 61 11.95 22.66 21.26
C CYS A 61 10.46 22.68 20.86
N ILE A 62 9.63 21.90 21.57
CA ILE A 62 8.25 21.57 21.17
C ILE A 62 7.28 22.75 21.08
N ARG A 63 7.59 23.87 21.76
CA ARG A 63 6.77 25.10 21.74
C ARG A 63 7.34 26.20 20.86
N LEU A 64 8.50 25.97 20.21
CA LEU A 64 9.13 26.95 19.33
C LEU A 64 8.28 27.18 18.08
N ARG A 65 7.65 28.35 17.97
CA ARG A 65 6.74 28.68 16.87
C ARG A 65 7.40 29.48 15.77
N ARG A 66 8.34 30.36 16.14
CA ARG A 66 8.98 31.28 15.21
C ARG A 66 10.48 31.37 15.44
N VAL A 67 11.22 31.31 14.36
CA VAL A 67 12.66 31.52 14.36
C VAL A 67 13.01 32.50 13.26
N THR A 68 13.71 33.58 13.62
CA THR A 68 14.26 34.51 12.64
C THR A 68 15.72 34.15 12.40
N LEU A 69 15.99 33.64 11.16
CA LEU A 69 17.32 33.25 10.73
C LEU A 69 17.98 34.45 10.01
N PRO A 70 19.26 34.76 10.29
CA PRO A 70 19.96 35.85 9.65
C PRO A 70 20.36 35.51 8.20
N ALA A 71 20.54 36.55 7.37
CA ALA A 71 20.97 36.37 5.98
C ALA A 71 22.41 35.83 5.84
N THR A 72 23.18 35.95 6.91
CA THR A 72 24.57 35.45 6.97
C THR A 72 24.69 33.95 7.19
N LEU A 73 23.60 33.24 7.54
CA LEU A 73 23.62 31.81 7.83
C LEU A 73 23.99 30.99 6.58
N ARG A 74 24.92 30.07 6.71
CA ARG A 74 25.47 29.22 5.65
C ARG A 74 25.27 27.73 5.89
N ARG A 75 25.06 27.33 7.15
CA ARG A 75 24.92 25.93 7.53
C ARG A 75 23.83 25.72 8.60
N ILE A 76 22.99 24.74 8.36
CA ILE A 76 22.04 24.19 9.33
C ILE A 76 22.45 22.72 9.53
N GLY A 77 22.85 22.34 10.73
CA GLY A 77 23.28 20.98 11.07
C GLY A 77 22.17 19.95 11.02
N ALA A 78 22.57 18.69 11.00
CA ALA A 78 21.62 17.58 11.02
C ALA A 78 20.69 17.66 12.24
N GLY A 79 19.40 17.42 12.06
CA GLY A 79 18.41 17.45 13.12
C GLY A 79 18.27 18.79 13.84
N ALA A 80 18.76 19.93 13.29
CA ALA A 80 18.81 21.20 13.99
C ALA A 80 17.45 21.62 14.58
N PHE A 81 16.34 21.39 13.88
CA PHE A 81 14.97 21.65 14.34
C PHE A 81 14.14 20.38 14.53
N ARG A 82 14.81 19.25 14.74
CA ARG A 82 14.10 17.97 14.93
C ARG A 82 13.17 18.03 16.15
N TRP A 83 11.90 17.64 15.93
CA TRP A 83 10.82 17.70 16.93
C TRP A 83 10.42 19.12 17.39
N CYS A 84 10.66 20.15 16.58
CA CYS A 84 10.06 21.46 16.78
C CYS A 84 8.61 21.46 16.26
N GLY A 85 7.74 20.70 16.93
CA GLY A 85 6.39 20.41 16.43
C GLY A 85 5.47 21.63 16.29
N ALA A 86 5.74 22.73 17.01
CA ALA A 86 4.97 23.97 16.92
C ALA A 86 5.51 24.97 15.89
N LEU A 87 6.61 24.67 15.17
CA LEU A 87 7.21 25.60 14.22
C LEU A 87 6.27 25.81 13.02
N GLU A 88 5.71 27.02 12.89
CA GLU A 88 4.64 27.33 11.93
C GLU A 88 5.19 27.74 10.56
N ALA A 89 6.24 28.55 10.55
CA ALA A 89 6.86 29.04 9.33
C ALA A 89 8.36 29.30 9.54
N LEU A 90 9.13 29.04 8.48
CA LEU A 90 10.56 29.32 8.50
C LEU A 90 11.01 29.80 7.11
N ARG A 91 11.72 30.92 7.08
CA ARG A 91 12.39 31.42 5.87
C ARG A 91 13.85 31.01 5.90
N LEU A 92 14.23 30.15 4.99
CA LEU A 92 15.62 29.73 4.84
C LEU A 92 16.41 30.79 4.09
N PRO A 93 17.61 31.20 4.58
CA PRO A 93 18.43 32.20 3.93
C PRO A 93 19.08 31.68 2.64
N ALA A 94 19.32 32.58 1.69
CA ALA A 94 19.84 32.26 0.37
C ALA A 94 21.27 31.68 0.37
N GLY A 95 22.00 31.79 1.48
CA GLY A 95 23.36 31.30 1.62
C GLY A 95 23.52 29.81 1.85
N LEU A 96 22.42 29.09 2.03
CA LEU A 96 22.44 27.63 2.22
C LEU A 96 22.66 26.91 0.89
N THR A 97 23.44 25.82 0.90
CA THR A 97 23.74 24.98 -0.27
C THR A 97 23.06 23.60 -0.21
N GLU A 98 22.68 23.18 1.00
CA GLU A 98 21.93 21.94 1.25
C GLU A 98 20.99 22.10 2.43
N ILE A 99 20.04 21.18 2.54
CA ILE A 99 19.26 20.92 3.74
C ILE A 99 19.79 19.59 4.30
N ALA A 100 20.38 19.65 5.50
CA ALA A 100 20.98 18.47 6.11
C ALA A 100 19.93 17.45 6.55
N ASP A 101 20.39 16.23 6.82
CA ASP A 101 19.56 15.13 7.24
C ASP A 101 18.77 15.48 8.50
N GLU A 102 17.50 15.08 8.57
CA GLU A 102 16.60 15.26 9.72
C GLU A 102 16.38 16.74 10.18
N SER A 103 16.87 17.74 9.44
CA SER A 103 16.90 19.14 9.89
C SER A 103 15.57 19.64 10.42
N PHE A 104 14.45 19.22 9.85
CA PHE A 104 13.07 19.60 10.20
C PHE A 104 12.19 18.40 10.50
N PHE A 105 12.78 17.28 10.93
CA PHE A 105 12.05 16.07 11.27
C PHE A 105 11.00 16.35 12.36
N GLY A 106 9.73 16.06 12.08
CA GLY A 106 8.63 16.21 13.04
C GLY A 106 8.19 17.66 13.30
N CYS A 107 8.52 18.60 12.39
CA CYS A 107 7.95 19.95 12.42
C CYS A 107 6.51 19.94 11.92
N ALA A 108 5.60 19.35 12.69
CA ALA A 108 4.25 19.02 12.27
C ALA A 108 3.37 20.24 11.93
N ALA A 109 3.63 21.40 12.53
CA ALA A 109 2.89 22.64 12.30
C ALA A 109 3.42 23.46 11.12
N LEU A 110 4.51 23.06 10.45
CA LEU A 110 5.11 23.79 9.33
C LEU A 110 4.17 23.77 8.13
N THR A 111 3.56 24.92 7.80
CA THR A 111 2.55 25.04 6.73
C THR A 111 3.15 25.45 5.40
N GLU A 112 4.20 26.29 5.41
CA GLU A 112 4.82 26.85 4.22
C GLU A 112 6.34 26.72 4.32
N LEU A 113 6.94 26.27 3.24
CA LEU A 113 8.39 26.14 3.11
C LEU A 113 8.85 26.73 1.78
N SER A 114 9.72 27.72 1.84
CA SER A 114 10.42 28.25 0.67
C SER A 114 11.86 27.80 0.71
N ILE A 115 12.24 26.92 -0.21
CA ILE A 115 13.60 26.43 -0.33
C ILE A 115 14.39 27.38 -1.26
N PRO A 116 15.49 27.97 -0.79
CA PRO A 116 16.22 28.96 -1.55
C PRO A 116 16.97 28.36 -2.76
N ALA A 117 17.20 29.22 -3.76
CA ALA A 117 17.81 28.84 -5.05
C ALA A 117 19.25 28.28 -4.97
N GLY A 118 19.90 28.31 -3.81
CA GLY A 118 21.24 27.71 -3.63
C GLY A 118 21.24 26.22 -3.34
N ILE A 119 20.08 25.67 -2.94
CA ILE A 119 19.98 24.28 -2.47
C ILE A 119 20.12 23.31 -3.63
N SER A 120 21.09 22.38 -3.50
CA SER A 120 21.34 21.30 -4.46
C SER A 120 20.94 19.91 -3.93
N ARG A 121 20.82 19.75 -2.61
CA ARG A 121 20.47 18.47 -1.94
C ARG A 121 19.51 18.72 -0.78
N ILE A 122 18.50 17.85 -0.69
CA ILE A 122 17.65 17.70 0.50
C ILE A 122 17.96 16.35 1.12
N GLY A 123 18.45 16.38 2.34
CA GLY A 123 18.94 15.22 3.08
C GLY A 123 17.85 14.22 3.49
N SER A 124 18.29 13.06 3.94
CA SER A 124 17.39 12.00 4.39
C SER A 124 16.57 12.48 5.58
N TRP A 125 15.24 12.19 5.53
CA TRP A 125 14.30 12.49 6.62
C TRP A 125 14.19 13.99 6.95
N ALA A 126 14.67 14.87 6.07
CA ALA A 126 14.80 16.31 6.34
C ALA A 126 13.46 16.95 6.75
N PHE A 127 12.35 16.57 6.15
CA PHE A 127 11.00 17.05 6.43
C PHE A 127 10.03 15.92 6.80
N TYR A 128 10.55 14.82 7.36
CA TYR A 128 9.73 13.72 7.81
C TYR A 128 8.64 14.20 8.79
N GLY A 129 7.37 13.88 8.51
CA GLY A 129 6.26 14.19 9.40
C GLY A 129 5.91 15.69 9.49
N CYS A 130 6.33 16.51 8.51
CA CYS A 130 5.83 17.88 8.35
C CYS A 130 4.38 17.82 7.81
N SER A 131 3.46 17.30 8.62
CA SER A 131 2.11 16.91 8.20
C SER A 131 1.23 18.07 7.77
N ALA A 132 1.50 19.29 8.22
CA ALA A 132 0.76 20.50 7.83
C ALA A 132 1.27 21.15 6.54
N LEU A 133 2.39 20.68 5.95
CA LEU A 133 3.00 21.24 4.76
C LEU A 133 2.07 21.04 3.55
N ARG A 134 1.53 22.15 3.00
CA ARG A 134 0.55 22.09 1.89
C ARG A 134 1.19 22.33 0.54
N THR A 135 2.16 23.22 0.48
CA THR A 135 2.84 23.63 -0.75
C THR A 135 4.34 23.51 -0.60
N LEU A 136 4.99 23.09 -1.66
CA LEU A 136 6.43 22.89 -1.70
C LEU A 136 6.98 23.46 -3.01
N ALA A 137 7.73 24.57 -2.93
CA ALA A 137 8.44 25.13 -4.05
C ALA A 137 9.89 24.66 -4.02
N LEU A 138 10.27 23.82 -4.97
CA LEU A 138 11.61 23.27 -5.12
C LEU A 138 12.43 24.13 -6.11
N PRO A 139 13.69 24.48 -5.78
CA PRO A 139 14.51 25.31 -6.66
C PRO A 139 15.07 24.53 -7.87
N ALA A 140 15.30 25.20 -8.99
CA ALA A 140 15.90 24.60 -10.20
C ALA A 140 17.34 24.09 -10.01
N THR A 141 18.01 24.51 -8.94
CA THR A 141 19.34 24.03 -8.56
C THR A 141 19.34 22.66 -7.88
N LEU A 142 18.16 22.17 -7.45
CA LEU A 142 18.05 20.90 -6.74
C LEU A 142 18.40 19.73 -7.67
N ARG A 143 19.29 18.86 -7.17
CA ARG A 143 19.76 17.65 -7.87
C ARG A 143 19.27 16.36 -7.23
N ARG A 144 19.18 16.35 -5.91
CA ARG A 144 18.85 15.12 -5.18
C ARG A 144 17.87 15.38 -4.04
N ILE A 145 16.89 14.50 -3.93
CA ILE A 145 16.01 14.34 -2.75
C ILE A 145 16.31 12.96 -2.19
N GLU A 146 16.83 12.92 -0.97
CA GLU A 146 17.28 11.67 -0.34
C GLU A 146 16.13 10.89 0.32
N ASP A 147 16.46 9.75 0.92
CA ASP A 147 15.49 8.80 1.47
C ASP A 147 14.57 9.44 2.51
N SER A 148 13.27 9.17 2.37
CA SER A 148 12.23 9.64 3.32
C SER A 148 12.20 11.16 3.55
N ALA A 149 12.78 11.97 2.68
CA ALA A 149 12.96 13.41 2.88
C ALA A 149 11.64 14.13 3.20
N PHE A 150 10.54 13.80 2.55
CA PHE A 150 9.20 14.36 2.76
C PHE A 150 8.17 13.29 3.20
N ARG A 151 8.64 12.20 3.78
CA ARG A 151 7.76 11.13 4.25
C ARG A 151 6.77 11.66 5.28
N GLY A 152 5.46 11.39 5.07
CA GLY A 152 4.41 11.81 6.00
C GLY A 152 4.05 13.30 5.92
N CYS A 153 4.39 14.00 4.82
CA CYS A 153 3.85 15.32 4.52
C CYS A 153 2.40 15.17 4.02
N ALA A 154 1.51 14.76 4.91
CA ALA A 154 0.17 14.30 4.57
C ALA A 154 -0.72 15.35 3.89
N SER A 155 -0.49 16.65 4.16
CA SER A 155 -1.25 17.74 3.57
C SER A 155 -0.72 18.25 2.23
N LEU A 156 0.40 17.71 1.70
CA LEU A 156 0.99 18.14 0.44
C LEU A 156 0.06 17.76 -0.72
N GLU A 157 -0.45 18.75 -1.44
CA GLU A 157 -1.47 18.55 -2.47
C GLU A 157 -0.90 18.43 -3.88
N GLU A 158 0.14 19.21 -4.20
CA GLU A 158 0.76 19.27 -5.52
C GLU A 158 2.27 19.23 -5.39
N LEU A 159 2.91 18.52 -6.30
CA LEU A 159 4.36 18.41 -6.37
C LEU A 159 4.82 18.55 -7.81
N THR A 160 5.59 19.59 -8.07
CA THR A 160 6.34 19.76 -9.33
C THR A 160 7.82 19.60 -9.03
N LEU A 161 8.40 18.52 -9.53
CA LEU A 161 9.83 18.29 -9.44
C LEU A 161 10.56 19.18 -10.46
N PRO A 162 11.61 19.91 -10.05
CA PRO A 162 12.23 20.91 -10.93
C PRO A 162 13.09 20.26 -12.01
N GLU A 163 13.22 20.97 -13.14
CA GLU A 163 14.25 20.65 -14.13
C GLU A 163 15.64 20.74 -13.50
N GLY A 164 16.44 19.73 -13.75
CA GLY A 164 17.74 19.55 -13.11
C GLY A 164 17.75 18.55 -11.96
N LEU A 165 16.58 18.14 -11.42
CA LEU A 165 16.53 17.05 -10.45
C LEU A 165 16.92 15.73 -11.11
N GLU A 166 17.87 15.02 -10.51
CA GLU A 166 18.46 13.80 -11.07
C GLU A 166 18.01 12.54 -10.34
N ALA A 167 17.78 12.63 -9.01
CA ALA A 167 17.43 11.48 -8.19
C ALA A 167 16.41 11.79 -7.10
N VAL A 168 15.49 10.83 -6.88
CA VAL A 168 14.54 10.78 -5.78
C VAL A 168 14.70 9.42 -5.08
N GLY A 169 15.08 9.46 -3.79
CA GLY A 169 15.38 8.29 -2.96
C GLY A 169 14.15 7.53 -2.47
N SER A 170 14.44 6.44 -1.75
CA SER A 170 13.45 5.54 -1.20
C SER A 170 12.49 6.27 -0.26
N ARG A 171 11.18 6.03 -0.45
CA ARG A 171 10.12 6.61 0.40
C ARG A 171 10.16 8.13 0.52
N ALA A 172 10.79 8.83 -0.43
CA ALA A 172 10.99 10.28 -0.33
C ALA A 172 9.67 11.05 -0.08
N PHE A 173 8.57 10.61 -0.67
CA PHE A 173 7.22 11.18 -0.50
C PHE A 173 6.21 10.15 0.05
N PHE A 174 6.71 9.12 0.74
CA PHE A 174 5.83 8.09 1.31
C PHE A 174 4.77 8.71 2.23
N GLY A 175 3.49 8.35 2.03
CA GLY A 175 2.39 8.83 2.89
C GLY A 175 2.07 10.31 2.72
N CYS A 176 2.37 10.92 1.58
CA CYS A 176 1.82 12.20 1.18
C CYS A 176 0.38 11.99 0.72
N GLU A 177 -0.51 11.77 1.68
CA GLU A 177 -1.87 11.26 1.45
C GLU A 177 -2.75 12.20 0.61
N SER A 178 -2.50 13.51 0.65
CA SER A 178 -3.26 14.51 -0.12
C SER A 178 -2.71 14.78 -1.52
N LEU A 179 -1.57 14.17 -1.90
CA LEU A 179 -0.88 14.44 -3.16
C LEU A 179 -1.70 13.93 -4.35
N LYS A 180 -2.11 14.84 -5.24
CA LYS A 180 -3.04 14.54 -6.35
C LYS A 180 -2.34 14.22 -7.67
N SER A 181 -1.20 14.86 -7.92
CA SER A 181 -0.41 14.65 -9.14
C SER A 181 1.06 14.89 -8.91
N VAL A 182 1.89 14.21 -9.70
CA VAL A 182 3.34 14.38 -9.70
C VAL A 182 3.82 14.60 -11.12
N SER A 183 4.59 15.69 -11.32
CA SER A 183 5.27 15.96 -12.60
C SER A 183 6.75 15.61 -12.49
N LEU A 184 7.19 14.68 -13.32
CA LEU A 184 8.56 14.18 -13.38
C LEU A 184 9.32 14.92 -14.49
N PRO A 185 10.43 15.61 -14.18
CA PRO A 185 11.19 16.35 -15.16
C PRO A 185 12.02 15.41 -16.06
N ARG A 186 12.39 15.89 -17.21
CA ARG A 186 13.24 15.16 -18.16
C ARG A 186 14.61 14.77 -17.58
N SER A 187 15.12 15.57 -16.66
CA SER A 187 16.43 15.36 -16.02
C SER A 187 16.45 14.19 -15.03
N LEU A 188 15.27 13.79 -14.49
CA LEU A 188 15.17 12.73 -13.50
C LEU A 188 15.58 11.38 -14.11
N ARG A 189 16.57 10.73 -13.51
CA ARG A 189 17.15 9.45 -13.96
C ARG A 189 16.89 8.32 -12.97
N GLU A 190 16.94 8.65 -11.68
CA GLU A 190 16.79 7.71 -10.58
C GLU A 190 15.53 8.05 -9.80
N LEU A 191 14.57 7.16 -9.81
CA LEU A 191 13.33 7.22 -9.00
C LEU A 191 13.17 5.88 -8.30
N ASP A 192 13.25 5.90 -6.98
CA ASP A 192 13.00 4.68 -6.22
C ASP A 192 11.54 4.23 -6.36
N PRO A 193 11.26 2.95 -6.58
CA PRO A 193 9.91 2.44 -6.80
C PRO A 193 8.92 2.76 -5.67
N ASP A 194 9.39 2.89 -4.44
CA ASP A 194 8.53 3.19 -3.28
C ASP A 194 8.48 4.68 -2.89
N ALA A 195 9.07 5.55 -3.73
CA ALA A 195 9.15 6.98 -3.45
C ALA A 195 7.79 7.63 -3.16
N PHE A 196 6.72 7.21 -3.85
CA PHE A 196 5.36 7.73 -3.70
C PHE A 196 4.38 6.74 -3.06
N PHE A 197 4.89 5.74 -2.35
CA PHE A 197 4.06 4.75 -1.70
C PHE A 197 3.17 5.39 -0.63
N GLY A 198 1.89 4.99 -0.56
CA GLY A 198 0.95 5.58 0.40
C GLY A 198 0.42 6.97 0.03
N CYS A 199 0.68 7.48 -1.18
CA CYS A 199 0.05 8.68 -1.73
C CYS A 199 -1.37 8.36 -2.20
N THR A 200 -2.29 8.14 -1.26
CA THR A 200 -3.61 7.56 -1.52
C THR A 200 -4.54 8.43 -2.37
N ALA A 201 -4.27 9.76 -2.47
CA ALA A 201 -5.01 10.67 -3.34
C ALA A 201 -4.42 10.83 -4.74
N LEU A 202 -3.30 10.14 -5.06
CA LEU A 202 -2.59 10.32 -6.32
C LEU A 202 -3.40 9.76 -7.49
N LYS A 203 -3.73 10.68 -8.44
CA LYS A 203 -4.57 10.38 -9.59
C LYS A 203 -3.79 10.12 -10.87
N GLU A 204 -2.63 10.75 -11.01
CA GLU A 204 -1.83 10.66 -12.23
C GLU A 204 -0.36 11.00 -11.99
N TYR A 205 0.50 10.34 -12.77
CA TYR A 205 1.86 10.76 -13.02
C TYR A 205 1.93 11.48 -14.37
N ARG A 206 2.79 12.48 -14.47
CA ARG A 206 3.13 13.18 -15.71
C ARG A 206 4.63 13.14 -15.90
N ALA A 207 5.12 12.60 -17.00
CA ALA A 207 6.54 12.57 -17.32
C ALA A 207 6.82 13.39 -18.57
N GLU A 208 7.86 14.19 -18.54
CA GLU A 208 8.30 14.94 -19.71
C GLU A 208 8.98 14.03 -20.74
N ALA A 209 8.66 14.27 -22.01
CA ALA A 209 9.16 13.45 -23.10
C ALA A 209 10.68 13.50 -23.21
N GLY A 210 11.32 12.35 -23.46
CA GLY A 210 12.77 12.21 -23.64
C GLY A 210 13.57 12.09 -22.36
N GLY A 211 12.90 11.90 -21.20
CA GLY A 211 13.52 11.52 -19.93
C GLY A 211 13.65 10.00 -19.78
N ALA A 212 13.91 9.56 -18.55
CA ALA A 212 14.01 8.13 -18.18
C ALA A 212 12.65 7.48 -17.94
N PHE A 213 11.56 8.25 -17.94
CA PHE A 213 10.21 7.80 -17.62
C PHE A 213 9.23 8.20 -18.72
N SER A 214 8.14 7.45 -18.83
CA SER A 214 7.02 7.71 -19.75
C SER A 214 5.70 7.52 -19.02
N THR A 215 4.65 8.19 -19.50
CA THR A 215 3.30 8.01 -18.95
C THR A 215 2.28 7.73 -20.03
N VAL A 216 1.36 6.80 -19.77
CA VAL A 216 0.18 6.53 -20.59
C VAL A 216 -1.02 6.53 -19.65
N ASP A 217 -2.02 7.34 -19.91
CA ASP A 217 -3.22 7.49 -19.09
C ASP A 217 -2.91 7.76 -17.60
N GLY A 218 -1.83 8.49 -17.33
CA GLY A 218 -1.38 8.80 -15.96
C GLY A 218 -0.64 7.67 -15.24
N VAL A 219 -0.50 6.50 -15.85
CA VAL A 219 0.29 5.36 -15.35
C VAL A 219 1.75 5.55 -15.71
N LEU A 220 2.65 5.25 -14.78
CA LEU A 220 4.09 5.45 -14.92
C LEU A 220 4.79 4.20 -15.46
N TYR A 221 5.64 4.40 -16.46
CA TYR A 221 6.45 3.37 -17.13
C TYR A 221 7.91 3.80 -17.20
N SER A 222 8.82 2.85 -17.44
CA SER A 222 10.16 3.11 -17.94
C SER A 222 10.11 3.78 -19.31
N ALA A 223 11.18 4.52 -19.69
CA ALA A 223 11.22 5.24 -20.97
C ALA A 223 11.03 4.32 -22.20
N ASP A 224 11.56 3.10 -22.12
CA ASP A 224 11.45 2.08 -23.17
C ASP A 224 10.11 1.31 -23.16
N MET A 225 9.19 1.68 -22.26
CA MET A 225 7.89 1.06 -22.08
C MET A 225 7.92 -0.44 -21.78
N ARG A 226 9.06 -0.95 -21.24
CA ARG A 226 9.18 -2.38 -20.90
C ARG A 226 8.77 -2.69 -19.46
N THR A 227 8.80 -1.70 -18.57
CA THR A 227 8.42 -1.87 -17.16
C THR A 227 7.26 -0.95 -16.80
N LEU A 228 6.18 -1.50 -16.27
CA LEU A 228 5.16 -0.73 -15.57
C LEU A 228 5.65 -0.47 -14.15
N LEU A 229 5.92 0.80 -13.84
CA LEU A 229 6.54 1.21 -12.57
C LEU A 229 5.50 1.49 -11.48
N ALA A 230 4.45 2.25 -11.78
CA ALA A 230 3.43 2.58 -10.81
C ALA A 230 2.08 2.95 -11.46
N PHE A 231 1.01 2.39 -10.96
CA PHE A 231 -0.37 2.79 -11.23
C PHE A 231 -0.84 3.72 -10.10
N PRO A 232 -1.38 4.92 -10.39
CA PRO A 232 -1.77 5.86 -9.34
C PRO A 232 -3.01 5.37 -8.57
N PRO A 233 -2.97 5.29 -7.23
CA PRO A 233 -4.02 4.65 -6.42
C PRO A 233 -5.41 5.27 -6.57
N ALA A 234 -5.50 6.61 -6.75
CA ALA A 234 -6.75 7.33 -6.92
C ALA A 234 -7.08 7.63 -8.40
N SER A 235 -6.50 6.88 -9.32
CA SER A 235 -6.84 6.99 -10.75
C SER A 235 -8.33 6.74 -10.97
N MET A 236 -8.93 7.51 -11.88
CA MET A 236 -10.31 7.31 -12.30
C MET A 236 -10.49 6.16 -13.30
N LEU A 237 -9.39 5.54 -13.71
CA LEU A 237 -9.42 4.39 -14.62
C LEU A 237 -10.06 3.18 -13.93
N ARG A 238 -11.09 2.65 -14.55
CA ARG A 238 -11.73 1.40 -14.11
C ARG A 238 -11.10 0.16 -14.75
N ARG A 239 -10.36 0.35 -15.84
CA ARG A 239 -9.69 -0.70 -16.61
C ARG A 239 -8.29 -0.25 -16.95
N CYS A 240 -7.33 -1.14 -16.82
CA CYS A 240 -5.96 -0.95 -17.24
C CYS A 240 -5.56 -2.09 -18.18
N ALA A 241 -5.45 -1.77 -19.47
CA ALA A 241 -4.80 -2.65 -20.43
C ALA A 241 -3.31 -2.27 -20.48
N VAL A 242 -2.48 -3.12 -19.89
CA VAL A 242 -1.03 -2.90 -19.89
C VAL A 242 -0.51 -3.03 -21.32
N PRO A 243 0.31 -2.05 -21.81
CA PRO A 243 0.81 -2.06 -23.19
C PRO A 243 1.55 -3.34 -23.58
N GLU A 244 1.41 -3.78 -24.82
CA GLU A 244 1.98 -5.03 -25.35
C GLU A 244 3.51 -5.13 -25.25
N GLY A 245 4.21 -4.00 -25.12
CA GLY A 245 5.67 -3.94 -24.94
C GLY A 245 6.17 -4.26 -23.55
N VAL A 246 5.30 -4.30 -22.55
CA VAL A 246 5.68 -4.47 -21.14
C VAL A 246 6.10 -5.90 -20.87
N GLU A 247 7.29 -6.07 -20.30
CA GLU A 247 7.91 -7.34 -19.90
C GLU A 247 7.96 -7.50 -18.37
N GLU A 248 7.78 -6.39 -17.63
CA GLU A 248 7.88 -6.39 -16.17
C GLU A 248 6.82 -5.52 -15.51
N ILE A 249 6.21 -6.04 -14.46
CA ILE A 249 5.40 -5.30 -13.49
C ILE A 249 6.26 -5.09 -12.25
N ALA A 250 6.61 -3.85 -11.96
CA ALA A 250 7.49 -3.50 -10.85
C ALA A 250 6.89 -3.87 -9.47
N PRO A 251 7.70 -3.95 -8.42
CA PRO A 251 7.19 -4.09 -7.06
C PRO A 251 6.15 -3.02 -6.73
N ALA A 252 5.06 -3.43 -6.09
CA ALA A 252 3.94 -2.57 -5.69
C ALA A 252 3.28 -1.75 -6.82
N ALA A 253 3.44 -2.13 -8.08
CA ALA A 253 3.02 -1.34 -9.24
C ALA A 253 1.53 -0.98 -9.26
N PHE A 254 0.63 -1.84 -8.77
CA PHE A 254 -0.81 -1.59 -8.62
C PHE A 254 -1.25 -1.49 -7.14
N PHE A 255 -0.31 -1.21 -6.24
CA PHE A 255 -0.62 -1.15 -4.82
C PHE A 255 -1.68 -0.09 -4.51
N GLY A 256 -2.76 -0.50 -3.83
CA GLY A 256 -3.83 0.41 -3.42
C GLY A 256 -4.72 0.94 -4.55
N ALA A 257 -4.63 0.39 -5.77
CA ALA A 257 -5.47 0.75 -6.92
C ALA A 257 -6.93 0.24 -6.75
N GLY A 258 -7.59 0.63 -5.66
CA GLY A 258 -8.88 0.07 -5.22
C GLY A 258 -10.05 0.32 -6.18
N GLU A 259 -9.98 1.37 -7.00
CA GLU A 259 -11.02 1.71 -7.96
C GLU A 259 -10.91 0.94 -9.29
N LEU A 260 -9.75 0.31 -9.54
CA LEU A 260 -9.49 -0.45 -10.75
C LEU A 260 -10.28 -1.76 -10.73
N ARG A 261 -11.08 -2.03 -11.77
CA ARG A 261 -11.96 -3.20 -11.85
C ARG A 261 -11.41 -4.32 -12.73
N GLU A 262 -10.56 -3.95 -13.68
CA GLU A 262 -10.01 -4.88 -14.64
C GLU A 262 -8.55 -4.55 -14.95
N ILE A 263 -7.71 -5.58 -14.91
CA ILE A 263 -6.29 -5.51 -15.26
C ILE A 263 -6.04 -6.57 -16.34
N THR A 264 -5.58 -6.12 -17.50
CA THR A 264 -5.18 -7.02 -18.58
C THR A 264 -3.68 -6.94 -18.77
N LEU A 265 -3.00 -8.05 -18.56
CA LEU A 265 -1.56 -8.18 -18.77
C LEU A 265 -1.28 -8.74 -20.17
N PRO A 266 -0.29 -8.22 -20.92
CA PRO A 266 0.15 -8.81 -22.16
C PRO A 266 0.91 -10.13 -21.95
N GLU A 267 0.87 -11.02 -22.92
CA GLU A 267 1.58 -12.32 -22.85
C GLU A 267 3.12 -12.21 -22.75
N ARG A 268 3.66 -11.01 -22.97
CA ARG A 268 5.11 -10.73 -22.86
C ARG A 268 5.61 -10.49 -21.44
N VAL A 269 4.73 -10.31 -20.47
CA VAL A 269 5.15 -10.09 -19.08
C VAL A 269 5.83 -11.34 -18.55
N LYS A 270 7.09 -11.19 -18.18
CA LYS A 270 7.98 -12.23 -17.64
C LYS A 270 8.18 -12.13 -16.15
N ARG A 271 8.09 -10.91 -15.59
CA ARG A 271 8.36 -10.66 -14.17
C ARG A 271 7.24 -9.86 -13.51
N ILE A 272 6.85 -10.30 -12.32
CA ILE A 272 5.88 -9.61 -11.46
C ILE A 272 6.53 -9.47 -10.07
N GLY A 273 6.71 -8.24 -9.65
CA GLY A 273 7.42 -7.88 -8.42
C GLY A 273 6.59 -8.07 -7.14
N ALA A 274 7.25 -7.87 -6.02
CA ALA A 274 6.69 -7.96 -4.68
C ALA A 274 5.49 -7.01 -4.49
N ALA A 275 4.43 -7.48 -3.83
CA ALA A 275 3.23 -6.71 -3.52
C ALA A 275 2.55 -6.03 -4.74
N ALA A 276 2.83 -6.48 -5.98
CA ALA A 276 2.44 -5.80 -7.21
C ALA A 276 0.93 -5.51 -7.30
N PHE A 277 0.07 -6.38 -6.77
CA PHE A 277 -1.40 -6.25 -6.85
C PHE A 277 -2.07 -6.07 -5.49
N VAL A 278 -1.32 -5.80 -4.43
CA VAL A 278 -1.88 -5.62 -3.08
C VAL A 278 -2.82 -4.42 -3.05
N GLY A 279 -4.08 -4.65 -2.66
CA GLY A 279 -5.10 -3.61 -2.59
C GLY A 279 -5.64 -3.13 -3.95
N ALA A 280 -5.32 -3.82 -5.06
CA ALA A 280 -5.95 -3.56 -6.34
C ALA A 280 -7.41 -4.05 -6.33
N GLY A 281 -8.34 -3.22 -6.84
CA GLY A 281 -9.78 -3.49 -6.79
C GLY A 281 -10.30 -4.47 -7.85
N ALA A 282 -9.43 -4.96 -8.75
CA ALA A 282 -9.78 -5.98 -9.73
C ALA A 282 -10.12 -7.30 -9.03
N ALA A 283 -11.18 -7.99 -9.47
CA ALA A 283 -11.56 -9.26 -8.88
C ALA A 283 -10.52 -10.35 -9.15
N SER A 284 -9.93 -10.33 -10.34
CA SER A 284 -8.91 -11.29 -10.75
C SER A 284 -7.92 -10.71 -11.74
N VAL A 285 -6.75 -11.32 -11.83
CA VAL A 285 -5.72 -11.03 -12.85
C VAL A 285 -5.30 -12.34 -13.51
N ARG A 286 -5.40 -12.40 -14.84
CA ARG A 286 -4.87 -13.52 -15.61
C ARG A 286 -3.36 -13.38 -15.76
N LEU A 287 -2.63 -14.38 -15.32
CA LEU A 287 -1.17 -14.45 -15.45
C LEU A 287 -0.79 -14.92 -16.86
N PRO A 288 0.20 -14.26 -17.51
CA PRO A 288 0.68 -14.65 -18.83
C PRO A 288 1.41 -16.00 -18.78
N ARG A 289 1.42 -16.71 -19.91
CA ARG A 289 2.13 -17.99 -20.02
C ARG A 289 3.66 -17.84 -20.05
N ALA A 290 4.14 -16.67 -20.46
CA ALA A 290 5.56 -16.35 -20.51
C ALA A 290 6.17 -15.96 -19.16
N LEU A 291 5.40 -16.05 -18.06
CA LEU A 291 5.83 -15.64 -16.73
C LEU A 291 7.00 -16.50 -16.23
N GLU A 292 8.16 -15.88 -16.00
CA GLU A 292 9.39 -16.50 -15.52
C GLU A 292 9.57 -16.28 -14.00
N MET A 293 9.13 -15.12 -13.49
CA MET A 293 9.28 -14.75 -12.09
C MET A 293 8.00 -14.12 -11.54
N LEU A 294 7.50 -14.69 -10.47
CA LEU A 294 6.41 -14.16 -9.66
C LEU A 294 6.91 -14.05 -8.22
N ALA A 295 6.84 -12.86 -7.64
CA ALA A 295 7.14 -12.69 -6.21
C ALA A 295 6.04 -13.36 -5.38
N ASP A 296 6.43 -14.00 -4.28
CA ASP A 296 5.53 -14.81 -3.43
C ASP A 296 4.41 -13.96 -2.80
N ASP A 297 4.67 -12.69 -2.57
CA ASP A 297 3.73 -11.71 -2.00
C ASP A 297 3.04 -10.82 -3.03
N ALA A 298 3.21 -11.08 -4.33
CA ALA A 298 2.64 -10.24 -5.40
C ALA A 298 1.12 -10.05 -5.28
N PHE A 299 0.41 -11.04 -4.74
CA PHE A 299 -1.03 -11.08 -4.51
C PHE A 299 -1.38 -11.18 -3.01
N ALA A 300 -0.48 -10.77 -2.12
CA ALA A 300 -0.72 -10.86 -0.69
C ALA A 300 -1.86 -9.94 -0.22
N GLY A 301 -2.60 -10.38 0.82
CA GLY A 301 -3.64 -9.60 1.47
C GLY A 301 -5.07 -9.88 0.99
N ARG A 302 -6.04 -9.55 1.85
CA ARG A 302 -7.47 -9.88 1.65
C ARG A 302 -8.13 -9.15 0.47
N GLN A 303 -7.65 -7.96 0.15
CA GLN A 303 -8.18 -7.10 -0.92
C GLN A 303 -7.43 -7.26 -2.24
N SER A 304 -6.52 -8.22 -2.32
CA SER A 304 -5.80 -8.48 -3.56
C SER A 304 -6.67 -9.30 -4.54
N PRO A 305 -6.52 -9.09 -5.85
CA PRO A 305 -7.23 -9.89 -6.85
C PRO A 305 -6.78 -11.35 -6.78
N VAL A 306 -7.66 -12.24 -7.24
CA VAL A 306 -7.32 -13.66 -7.38
C VAL A 306 -6.48 -13.85 -8.63
N ALA A 307 -5.34 -14.51 -8.51
CA ALA A 307 -4.50 -14.86 -9.66
C ALA A 307 -5.13 -16.02 -10.44
N ILE A 308 -5.23 -15.88 -11.77
CA ILE A 308 -5.66 -16.96 -12.68
C ILE A 308 -4.41 -17.48 -13.40
N CYS A 309 -4.02 -18.73 -13.15
CA CYS A 309 -2.82 -19.35 -13.73
C CYS A 309 -3.13 -20.68 -14.38
N ALA A 310 -2.29 -21.10 -15.32
CA ALA A 310 -2.38 -22.41 -16.00
C ALA A 310 -1.14 -23.28 -15.75
N ASP A 311 -0.18 -22.79 -14.99
CA ASP A 311 1.07 -23.47 -14.68
C ASP A 311 1.10 -23.92 -13.21
N PRO A 312 1.38 -25.23 -12.93
CA PRO A 312 1.42 -25.77 -11.58
C PRO A 312 2.51 -25.16 -10.68
N GLU A 313 3.67 -24.77 -11.24
CA GLU A 313 4.76 -24.18 -10.48
C GLU A 313 4.38 -22.77 -10.03
N THR A 314 3.73 -22.02 -10.90
CA THR A 314 3.15 -20.70 -10.57
C THR A 314 2.09 -20.83 -9.49
N ALA A 315 1.18 -21.81 -9.61
CA ALA A 315 0.15 -22.07 -8.60
C ALA A 315 0.74 -22.36 -7.21
N ALA A 316 1.89 -23.01 -7.15
CA ALA A 316 2.55 -23.36 -5.90
C ALA A 316 3.06 -22.15 -5.08
N ARG A 317 3.15 -20.97 -5.70
CA ARG A 317 3.60 -19.70 -5.10
C ARG A 317 2.47 -18.80 -4.65
N LEU A 318 1.22 -19.19 -4.88
CA LEU A 318 0.04 -18.39 -4.65
C LEU A 318 -0.76 -18.91 -3.46
N GLU A 319 -1.23 -18.01 -2.61
CA GLU A 319 -2.16 -18.34 -1.52
C GLU A 319 -3.59 -18.54 -2.05
N LYS A 320 -3.99 -17.69 -3.02
CA LYS A 320 -5.32 -17.69 -3.64
C LYS A 320 -5.19 -17.68 -5.14
N PHE A 321 -5.67 -18.71 -5.80
CA PHE A 321 -5.56 -18.82 -7.25
C PHE A 321 -6.71 -19.62 -7.86
N VAL A 322 -7.00 -19.35 -9.13
CA VAL A 322 -7.82 -20.18 -10.00
C VAL A 322 -6.88 -20.93 -10.93
N TYR A 323 -6.89 -22.25 -10.85
CA TYR A 323 -6.04 -23.06 -11.71
C TYR A 323 -6.81 -23.45 -12.99
N LEU A 324 -6.27 -23.07 -14.15
CA LEU A 324 -6.80 -23.42 -15.47
C LEU A 324 -6.12 -24.69 -16.01
N GLY A 325 -6.29 -25.80 -15.30
CA GLY A 325 -5.79 -27.11 -15.65
C GLY A 325 -6.58 -28.20 -14.92
N ALA A 326 -6.26 -29.47 -15.18
CA ALA A 326 -6.85 -30.56 -14.45
C ALA A 326 -6.32 -30.56 -13.00
N ILE A 327 -7.19 -30.70 -12.01
CA ILE A 327 -6.78 -30.64 -10.58
C ILE A 327 -5.75 -31.71 -10.23
N ASP A 328 -5.78 -32.83 -10.96
CA ASP A 328 -4.84 -33.95 -10.77
C ASP A 328 -3.42 -33.63 -11.23
N ASP A 329 -3.22 -32.61 -12.07
CA ASP A 329 -1.91 -32.12 -12.47
C ASP A 329 -1.17 -31.43 -11.30
N LEU A 330 -1.93 -31.03 -10.26
CA LEU A 330 -1.38 -30.37 -9.09
C LEU A 330 -0.92 -31.38 -8.01
N PRO A 331 0.15 -31.06 -7.28
CA PRO A 331 0.49 -31.76 -6.05
C PRO A 331 -0.70 -31.81 -5.08
N GLU A 332 -0.88 -32.91 -4.35
CA GLU A 332 -2.02 -33.10 -3.42
C GLU A 332 -2.21 -31.94 -2.45
N ARG A 333 -1.12 -31.36 -1.93
CA ARG A 333 -1.15 -30.21 -1.01
C ARG A 333 -1.81 -28.96 -1.59
N LEU A 334 -1.85 -28.79 -2.90
CA LEU A 334 -2.44 -27.63 -3.60
C LEU A 334 -3.88 -27.85 -4.05
N ARG A 335 -4.34 -29.11 -4.13
CA ARG A 335 -5.69 -29.44 -4.62
C ARG A 335 -6.81 -28.79 -3.81
N PRO A 336 -6.75 -28.68 -2.47
CA PRO A 336 -7.76 -27.96 -1.71
C PRO A 336 -7.87 -26.48 -2.07
N ALA A 337 -6.73 -25.79 -2.24
CA ALA A 337 -6.71 -24.40 -2.65
C ALA A 337 -7.22 -24.21 -4.09
N ALA A 338 -6.86 -25.13 -5.01
CA ALA A 338 -7.37 -25.14 -6.37
C ALA A 338 -8.87 -25.40 -6.43
N ALA A 339 -9.40 -26.31 -5.60
CA ALA A 339 -10.83 -26.56 -5.50
C ALA A 339 -11.59 -25.32 -5.00
N ALA A 340 -11.08 -24.65 -3.97
CA ALA A 340 -11.64 -23.38 -3.49
C ALA A 340 -11.60 -22.28 -4.57
N GLY A 341 -10.49 -22.17 -5.31
CA GLY A 341 -10.38 -21.26 -6.46
C GLY A 341 -11.36 -21.57 -7.58
N TYR A 342 -11.59 -22.86 -7.86
CA TYR A 342 -12.60 -23.27 -8.84
C TYR A 342 -14.01 -22.84 -8.42
N LEU A 343 -14.40 -23.07 -7.16
CA LEU A 343 -15.70 -22.64 -6.63
C LEU A 343 -15.87 -21.13 -6.72
N TRP A 344 -14.85 -20.38 -6.32
CA TRP A 344 -14.83 -18.92 -6.46
C TRP A 344 -15.01 -18.50 -7.93
N ALA A 345 -14.34 -19.17 -8.87
CA ALA A 345 -14.42 -18.85 -10.29
C ALA A 345 -15.80 -19.16 -10.90
N VAL A 346 -16.47 -20.22 -10.43
CA VAL A 346 -17.86 -20.54 -10.82
C VAL A 346 -18.81 -19.45 -10.34
N GLU A 347 -18.71 -19.04 -9.08
CA GLU A 347 -19.51 -17.98 -8.47
C GLU A 347 -19.37 -16.65 -9.20
N HIS A 348 -18.14 -16.31 -9.64
CA HIS A 348 -17.82 -15.05 -10.31
C HIS A 348 -17.89 -15.14 -11.85
N GLY A 349 -18.37 -16.26 -12.38
CA GLY A 349 -18.61 -16.43 -13.82
C GLY A 349 -17.36 -16.42 -14.68
N ILE A 350 -16.21 -16.92 -14.20
CA ILE A 350 -14.98 -17.02 -14.97
C ILE A 350 -15.13 -18.15 -16.04
N PRO A 351 -15.22 -17.83 -17.33
CA PRO A 351 -15.69 -18.80 -18.35
C PRO A 351 -14.72 -19.96 -18.59
N ASP A 352 -13.42 -19.74 -18.44
CA ASP A 352 -12.39 -20.73 -18.80
C ASP A 352 -12.37 -21.94 -17.88
N VAL A 353 -12.89 -21.82 -16.65
CA VAL A 353 -12.90 -22.94 -15.68
C VAL A 353 -13.84 -24.06 -16.08
N SER A 354 -14.87 -23.75 -16.88
CA SER A 354 -15.84 -24.75 -17.36
C SER A 354 -15.17 -25.90 -18.14
N ARG A 355 -14.03 -25.65 -18.78
CA ARG A 355 -13.25 -26.64 -19.53
C ARG A 355 -12.69 -27.76 -18.63
N PHE A 356 -12.46 -27.45 -17.35
CA PHE A 356 -11.85 -28.37 -16.40
C PHE A 356 -12.85 -28.95 -15.40
N ARG A 357 -14.14 -28.61 -15.56
CA ARG A 357 -15.22 -29.02 -14.68
C ARG A 357 -15.22 -30.51 -14.35
N ALA A 358 -15.04 -31.38 -15.33
CA ALA A 358 -15.04 -32.81 -15.12
C ALA A 358 -13.97 -33.30 -14.16
N SER A 359 -12.75 -32.72 -14.21
CA SER A 359 -11.66 -33.02 -13.30
C SER A 359 -11.96 -32.57 -11.86
N TYR A 360 -12.52 -31.35 -11.70
CA TYR A 360 -12.90 -30.85 -10.39
C TYR A 360 -14.05 -31.64 -9.77
N LEU A 361 -15.07 -32.00 -10.55
CA LEU A 361 -16.16 -32.85 -10.08
C LEU A 361 -15.68 -34.25 -9.67
N ALA A 362 -14.72 -34.83 -10.41
CA ALA A 362 -14.09 -36.09 -10.01
C ALA A 362 -13.33 -35.97 -8.69
N HIS A 363 -12.63 -34.87 -8.47
CA HIS A 363 -11.97 -34.57 -7.19
C HIS A 363 -12.97 -34.43 -6.04
N PHE A 364 -14.08 -33.69 -6.23
CA PHE A 364 -15.13 -33.59 -5.22
C PHE A 364 -15.76 -34.95 -4.88
N ARG A 365 -15.89 -35.86 -5.89
CA ARG A 365 -16.35 -37.25 -5.64
C ARG A 365 -15.35 -38.03 -4.78
N ALA A 366 -14.07 -37.93 -5.07
CA ALA A 366 -13.01 -38.64 -4.34
C ALA A 366 -12.88 -38.17 -2.89
N GLU A 367 -13.04 -36.90 -2.64
CA GLU A 367 -12.87 -36.23 -1.33
C GLU A 367 -14.19 -35.84 -0.68
N ARG A 368 -15.29 -36.54 -1.02
CA ARG A 368 -16.67 -36.15 -0.68
C ARG A 368 -16.90 -35.86 0.81
N GLU A 369 -16.34 -36.69 1.72
CA GLU A 369 -16.54 -36.53 3.15
C GLU A 369 -15.97 -35.21 3.66
N ARG A 370 -14.84 -34.80 3.12
CA ARG A 370 -14.20 -33.52 3.41
C ARG A 370 -15.10 -32.35 3.01
N TYR A 371 -15.64 -32.38 1.79
CA TYR A 371 -16.41 -31.26 1.26
C TYR A 371 -17.84 -31.23 1.80
N LEU A 372 -18.44 -32.33 2.13
CA LEU A 372 -19.78 -32.38 2.74
C LEU A 372 -19.84 -31.67 4.09
N SER A 373 -18.75 -31.67 4.86
CA SER A 373 -18.69 -30.95 6.13
C SER A 373 -18.85 -29.44 6.00
N PHE A 374 -18.55 -28.86 4.84
CA PHE A 374 -18.64 -27.43 4.55
C PHE A 374 -19.86 -27.07 3.68
N ALA A 375 -20.54 -28.06 3.09
CA ALA A 375 -21.61 -27.84 2.12
C ALA A 375 -22.83 -27.10 2.70
N ALA A 376 -23.06 -27.18 4.01
CA ALA A 376 -24.13 -26.45 4.66
C ALA A 376 -23.88 -24.93 4.71
N GLU A 377 -22.62 -24.50 4.58
CA GLU A 377 -22.20 -23.11 4.69
C GLU A 377 -21.87 -22.46 3.34
N ASP A 378 -21.51 -23.26 2.35
CA ASP A 378 -21.09 -22.81 1.02
C ASP A 378 -22.06 -23.30 -0.08
N GLU A 379 -22.86 -22.36 -0.59
CA GLU A 379 -23.86 -22.64 -1.62
C GLU A 379 -23.25 -23.15 -2.92
N THR A 380 -22.16 -22.52 -3.36
CA THR A 380 -21.51 -22.90 -4.62
C THR A 380 -20.93 -24.31 -4.51
N LEU A 381 -20.31 -24.62 -3.37
CA LEU A 381 -19.85 -25.98 -3.07
C LEU A 381 -21.01 -26.98 -3.08
N LEU A 382 -22.11 -26.65 -2.40
CA LEU A 382 -23.28 -27.53 -2.35
C LEU A 382 -23.84 -27.84 -3.75
N LEU A 383 -24.00 -26.82 -4.59
CA LEU A 383 -24.45 -27.01 -5.95
C LEU A 383 -23.49 -27.88 -6.78
N GLN A 384 -22.17 -27.73 -6.61
CA GLN A 384 -21.17 -28.57 -7.29
C GLN A 384 -21.21 -30.03 -6.76
N LEU A 385 -21.45 -30.24 -5.47
CA LEU A 385 -21.60 -31.59 -4.90
C LEU A 385 -22.87 -32.28 -5.37
N LEU A 386 -23.98 -31.57 -5.50
CA LEU A 386 -25.21 -32.08 -6.10
C LEU A 386 -24.99 -32.47 -7.56
N GLU A 387 -24.28 -31.65 -8.29
CA GLU A 387 -23.92 -31.91 -9.69
C GLU A 387 -22.93 -33.09 -9.84
N ALA A 388 -22.01 -33.22 -8.90
CA ALA A 388 -21.09 -34.37 -8.83
C ALA A 388 -21.78 -35.67 -8.42
N GLU A 389 -23.06 -35.61 -8.04
CA GLU A 389 -23.86 -36.77 -7.58
C GLU A 389 -23.23 -37.48 -6.36
N VAL A 390 -22.70 -36.71 -5.40
CA VAL A 390 -21.97 -37.24 -4.26
C VAL A 390 -22.64 -37.02 -2.91
N VAL A 391 -23.80 -36.36 -2.86
CA VAL A 391 -24.54 -36.10 -1.62
C VAL A 391 -25.29 -37.34 -1.20
N PRO A 392 -24.94 -38.00 -0.09
CA PRO A 392 -25.65 -39.19 0.38
C PRO A 392 -26.98 -38.84 1.07
N THR A 393 -27.86 -39.80 1.16
CA THR A 393 -29.21 -39.60 1.76
C THR A 393 -29.14 -39.06 3.18
N GLU A 394 -28.18 -39.56 3.97
CA GLU A 394 -27.99 -39.17 5.37
C GLU A 394 -27.60 -37.68 5.55
N ALA A 395 -26.95 -37.10 4.56
CA ALA A 395 -26.57 -35.70 4.59
C ALA A 395 -27.70 -34.76 4.11
N LEU A 396 -28.64 -35.27 3.29
CA LEU A 396 -29.70 -34.46 2.68
C LEU A 396 -30.62 -33.78 3.70
N GLU A 397 -31.05 -34.48 4.76
CA GLU A 397 -31.92 -33.92 5.79
C GLU A 397 -31.26 -32.73 6.49
N GLY A 398 -29.99 -32.88 6.86
CA GLY A 398 -29.20 -31.79 7.46
C GLY A 398 -29.03 -30.58 6.54
N LEU A 399 -28.75 -30.82 5.26
CA LEU A 399 -28.59 -29.77 4.25
C LEU A 399 -29.91 -29.05 3.93
N LEU A 400 -31.05 -29.78 3.87
CA LEU A 400 -32.37 -29.21 3.71
C LEU A 400 -32.74 -28.32 4.91
N ALA A 401 -32.50 -28.80 6.14
CA ALA A 401 -32.71 -28.01 7.35
C ALA A 401 -31.83 -26.75 7.39
N ALA A 402 -30.59 -26.84 6.92
CA ALA A 402 -29.69 -25.68 6.83
C ALA A 402 -30.16 -24.66 5.79
N ALA A 403 -30.59 -25.10 4.61
CA ALA A 403 -31.14 -24.24 3.56
C ALA A 403 -32.45 -23.55 4.02
N ALA A 404 -33.31 -24.27 4.72
CA ALA A 404 -34.55 -23.71 5.29
C ALA A 404 -34.27 -22.65 6.36
N ARG A 405 -33.35 -22.90 7.29
CA ARG A 405 -32.94 -21.91 8.31
C ARG A 405 -32.36 -20.62 7.74
N ARG A 406 -31.77 -20.70 6.57
CA ARG A 406 -31.17 -19.54 5.87
C ARG A 406 -32.14 -18.87 4.91
N GLU A 407 -33.41 -19.31 4.88
CA GLU A 407 -34.43 -18.78 3.98
C GLU A 407 -34.01 -18.81 2.48
N ARG A 408 -33.36 -19.92 2.06
CA ARG A 408 -32.88 -20.12 0.68
C ARG A 408 -33.77 -21.09 -0.10
N PRO A 409 -34.88 -20.61 -0.68
CA PRO A 409 -35.83 -21.47 -1.40
C PRO A 409 -35.23 -22.11 -2.66
N ASP A 410 -34.29 -21.46 -3.31
CA ASP A 410 -33.56 -21.95 -4.47
C ASP A 410 -32.70 -23.18 -4.16
N LEU A 411 -31.93 -23.14 -3.06
CA LEU A 411 -31.18 -24.31 -2.57
C LEU A 411 -32.09 -25.43 -2.08
N THR A 412 -33.16 -25.08 -1.39
CA THR A 412 -34.14 -26.07 -0.97
C THR A 412 -34.74 -26.79 -2.16
N ALA A 413 -35.11 -26.06 -3.22
CA ALA A 413 -35.62 -26.63 -4.46
C ALA A 413 -34.59 -27.55 -5.14
N ALA A 414 -33.32 -27.14 -5.23
CA ALA A 414 -32.24 -27.94 -5.80
C ALA A 414 -32.00 -29.25 -5.04
N LEU A 415 -32.00 -29.20 -3.70
CA LEU A 415 -31.85 -30.37 -2.84
C LEU A 415 -33.05 -31.34 -2.96
N LEU A 416 -34.27 -30.83 -3.01
CA LEU A 416 -35.48 -31.65 -3.20
C LEU A 416 -35.52 -32.28 -4.60
N ASP A 417 -35.06 -31.56 -5.64
CA ASP A 417 -34.98 -32.11 -6.97
C ASP A 417 -33.90 -33.20 -7.06
N TYR A 418 -32.76 -33.01 -6.42
CA TYR A 418 -31.70 -34.02 -6.29
C TYR A 418 -32.21 -35.25 -5.57
N GLN A 419 -32.93 -35.07 -4.45
CA GLN A 419 -33.54 -36.16 -3.68
C GLN A 419 -34.48 -36.99 -4.54
N ARG A 420 -35.38 -36.32 -5.28
CA ARG A 420 -36.33 -37.00 -6.20
C ARG A 420 -35.63 -37.82 -7.28
N ARG A 421 -34.56 -37.26 -7.88
CA ARG A 421 -33.85 -37.94 -8.96
C ARG A 421 -33.08 -39.17 -8.52
N HIS A 422 -32.47 -39.11 -7.35
CA HIS A 422 -31.52 -40.15 -6.90
C HIS A 422 -32.05 -41.13 -5.88
N PHE A 423 -33.08 -40.75 -5.10
CA PHE A 423 -33.57 -41.58 -3.99
C PHE A 423 -35.07 -41.89 -4.01
N GLY A 424 -35.82 -41.35 -5.00
CA GLY A 424 -37.29 -41.58 -5.07
C GLY A 424 -38.09 -40.63 -4.19
N ALA A 425 -39.41 -40.81 -4.12
CA ALA A 425 -40.39 -39.86 -3.55
C ALA A 425 -39.99 -39.29 -2.19
N ALA A 426 -40.23 -37.97 -2.03
CA ALA A 426 -39.95 -37.19 -0.84
C ALA A 426 -40.59 -37.84 0.44
N PRO A 427 -39.92 -37.75 1.61
CA PRO A 427 -40.61 -37.95 2.88
C PRO A 427 -41.73 -36.93 3.04
N ALA A 428 -42.73 -37.30 3.85
CA ALA A 428 -43.89 -36.47 4.16
C ALA A 428 -43.49 -35.05 4.60
N PRO A 429 -44.35 -34.04 4.41
CA PRO A 429 -44.03 -32.67 4.76
C PRO A 429 -43.56 -32.55 6.20
N LEU A 430 -42.44 -31.89 6.43
CA LEU A 430 -41.97 -31.52 7.76
C LEU A 430 -43.08 -30.70 8.43
N GLU A 431 -43.75 -31.24 9.44
CA GLU A 431 -44.59 -30.48 10.34
C GLU A 431 -43.70 -29.51 11.12
N LEU A 432 -43.76 -28.25 10.77
CA LEU A 432 -43.20 -27.15 11.54
C LEU A 432 -44.07 -26.93 12.77
N GLY A 433 -43.83 -27.68 13.83
CA GLY A 433 -44.59 -27.54 15.06
C GLY A 433 -44.10 -28.47 16.15
N GLY A 434 -43.39 -27.95 17.12
CA GLY A 434 -43.09 -28.65 18.38
C GLY A 434 -41.70 -28.29 18.92
N GLU A 435 -41.69 -27.44 19.92
CA GLU A 435 -40.54 -27.21 20.80
C GLU A 435 -40.03 -28.56 21.32
N THR A 436 -38.82 -28.95 20.96
CA THR A 436 -38.10 -30.02 21.63
C THR A 436 -36.77 -29.50 22.12
N GLU A 437 -36.54 -29.68 23.42
CA GLU A 437 -35.30 -29.38 24.13
C GLU A 437 -34.07 -29.86 23.35
N GLU A 438 -33.16 -28.92 23.10
CA GLU A 438 -31.89 -29.16 22.47
C GLU A 438 -30.95 -29.98 23.37
N ALA A 439 -30.56 -31.17 22.93
CA ALA A 439 -29.33 -31.79 23.40
C ALA A 439 -28.16 -31.06 22.79
N PRO A 440 -27.11 -30.68 23.53
CA PRO A 440 -25.99 -29.92 22.99
C PRO A 440 -25.18 -30.75 21.99
N ILE A 441 -25.13 -30.28 20.74
CA ILE A 441 -24.23 -30.80 19.70
C ILE A 441 -22.79 -30.45 20.14
N PRO A 442 -21.85 -31.41 20.18
CA PRO A 442 -20.47 -31.10 20.45
C PRO A 442 -19.95 -30.17 19.37
N ALA A 443 -19.31 -29.05 19.78
CA ALA A 443 -18.73 -28.10 18.87
C ALA A 443 -17.70 -28.79 17.94
N PRO A 444 -17.78 -28.60 16.63
CA PRO A 444 -16.74 -29.09 15.71
C PRO A 444 -15.40 -28.45 16.05
N ALA A 445 -14.34 -29.24 15.95
CA ALA A 445 -12.98 -28.73 16.05
C ALA A 445 -12.77 -27.60 15.02
N PRO A 446 -12.05 -26.53 15.35
CA PRO A 446 -11.82 -25.44 14.42
C PRO A 446 -11.13 -25.98 13.17
N PRO A 447 -11.58 -25.57 11.96
CA PRO A 447 -10.93 -25.99 10.72
C PRO A 447 -9.51 -25.42 10.66
N PRO A 448 -8.57 -26.15 10.04
CA PRO A 448 -7.30 -25.55 9.67
C PRO A 448 -7.58 -24.36 8.74
N ASP A 449 -6.85 -23.27 8.92
CA ASP A 449 -7.01 -21.99 8.24
C ASP A 449 -7.39 -22.15 6.76
N SER A 450 -8.64 -21.85 6.45
CA SER A 450 -9.12 -21.79 5.07
C SER A 450 -8.62 -20.48 4.47
N PRO A 451 -7.93 -20.49 3.33
CA PRO A 451 -7.42 -19.27 2.71
C PRO A 451 -8.51 -18.28 2.27
N PHE A 452 -9.78 -18.70 2.30
CA PHE A 452 -10.92 -17.86 1.86
C PHE A 452 -11.84 -17.37 2.99
N TYR A 453 -11.83 -18.02 4.18
CA TYR A 453 -12.67 -17.64 5.30
C TYR A 453 -11.83 -17.18 6.48
N GLY A 454 -11.44 -15.91 6.47
CA GLY A 454 -10.88 -15.28 7.65
C GLY A 454 -12.00 -14.95 8.64
N THR A 455 -11.95 -15.54 9.83
CA THR A 455 -12.78 -15.17 10.96
C THR A 455 -12.67 -13.67 11.21
N GLY A 456 -13.79 -12.96 11.10
CA GLY A 456 -13.91 -11.62 11.66
C GLY A 456 -13.79 -11.72 13.17
N ASP A 457 -12.77 -11.05 13.72
CA ASP A 457 -12.92 -10.24 14.93
C ASP A 457 -11.58 -9.59 15.31
N ARG A 458 -11.67 -8.27 15.42
CA ARG A 458 -10.87 -7.20 16.03
C ARG A 458 -9.87 -6.48 15.15
#